data_f8576330be9f56d19b401b2d5d5a5416
#
_entry.id   f8576330be9f56d19b401b2d5d5a5416
#
_cell.length_a   1.000
_cell.length_b   1.000
_cell.length_c   1.000
_cell.angle_alpha   90.00
_cell.angle_beta   90.00
_cell.angle_gamma   90.00
#
_symmetry.space_group_name_H-M   'P 1'
#
loop_
_entity.id
_entity.type
_entity.pdbx_description
1 polymer ?
#
loop_
_entity_poly.entity_id
_entity_poly.type
_entity_poly.pdbx_seq_one_letter_code
_entity_poly.pdbx_strand_id
1 'polypeptide(L)'
;MSKTACPLDCYDGCSVEVTDDGKLKGDKEHPFTAGFLCPFLNHYKKYERIEKPRLNGKEISMDEALAHLSKTLTNSTNTLHYRGHGNFGKMQEVTDQFFSQFGAALTEGSLCDAAGEEGVLEGRGVNYAMSENQISKSDVVIFWGRNPKSTNSHILPFIKGKKVVVIDPIKTDFAKSADLYIQVRPRGDMYLALLLSRFVFIEDMADFNFLNSRCNDVEEFKEFVYSIRIKATMKQIDASLNEIGDLLHLIKGKKVAILVGVGVQKYSIGATVLRAIDSFAATLGLFGKEGCGVSYLGSSQEGLNSPFKVVKSKKEKVAIANFEKYDTVFIQGSNPLSQMPSSKIVEEKLSKVKNIIYFGIYENETSAKASLVIPAKIFLEKDDIRTSYGHNYMLKMPKVEESNIGISEYTLANYLTEEFEQDSLSSEEFYIKYYEDQSKDSLINGRDDITYANEFATDNGKFLLIDEADDDPLEDDGYFLVTAKSSKSLNSQFRRETKAYFPANAGVKVGQSIRLKSKYGEAEFEADIHDGLRDDTILIYSGTPNVNYLTPNRTDDSGTNAMYQEVKIFFTL
;
A
#
# COMPACT_ATOMS: atom_id res chain seq x y z
N MET A 1 18.15 -13.51 23.99
CA MET A 1 17.32 -12.63 23.14
C MET A 1 17.05 -13.30 21.82
N SER A 2 15.81 -13.38 21.39
CA SER A 2 15.41 -13.95 20.11
C SER A 2 15.14 -12.83 19.09
N LYS A 3 15.41 -13.06 17.80
CA LYS A 3 15.11 -12.10 16.72
C LYS A 3 13.89 -12.58 15.94
N THR A 4 13.03 -11.66 15.54
CA THR A 4 11.86 -11.87 14.67
C THR A 4 11.64 -10.61 13.81
N ALA A 5 10.51 -10.48 13.13
CA ALA A 5 10.20 -9.27 12.35
C ALA A 5 8.79 -8.74 12.63
N CYS A 6 8.58 -7.48 12.33
CA CYS A 6 7.32 -6.77 12.51
C CYS A 6 6.24 -7.33 11.57
N PRO A 7 5.04 -7.70 12.06
CA PRO A 7 3.96 -8.26 11.24
C PRO A 7 3.07 -7.19 10.59
N LEU A 8 3.30 -5.92 10.89
CA LEU A 8 2.40 -4.85 10.47
C LEU A 8 2.52 -4.56 8.98
N ASP A 9 1.40 -4.26 8.33
CA ASP A 9 1.33 -3.80 6.94
C ASP A 9 1.90 -2.38 6.83
N CYS A 10 3.23 -2.30 6.89
CA CYS A 10 4.01 -1.07 6.96
C CYS A 10 5.25 -1.19 6.07
N TYR A 11 5.65 -0.09 5.47
CA TYR A 11 6.79 -0.01 4.56
C TYR A 11 8.14 -0.32 5.24
N ASP A 12 8.26 -0.08 6.54
CA ASP A 12 9.54 -0.23 7.23
C ASP A 12 9.95 -1.68 7.47
N GLY A 13 9.00 -2.62 7.65
CA GLY A 13 9.31 -4.04 7.81
C GLY A 13 10.42 -4.33 8.84
N CYS A 14 10.31 -3.79 10.06
CA CYS A 14 11.40 -3.78 11.04
C CYS A 14 11.84 -5.17 11.51
N SER A 15 13.17 -5.36 11.67
CA SER A 15 13.73 -6.45 12.47
C SER A 15 13.55 -6.18 13.96
N VAL A 16 13.12 -7.17 14.71
CA VAL A 16 12.69 -7.04 16.12
C VAL A 16 13.49 -7.97 17.02
N GLU A 17 14.03 -7.44 18.10
CA GLU A 17 14.58 -8.23 19.21
C GLU A 17 13.51 -8.41 20.29
N VAL A 18 13.32 -9.65 20.72
CA VAL A 18 12.49 -10.00 21.88
C VAL A 18 13.42 -10.28 23.05
N THR A 19 13.30 -9.46 24.10
CA THR A 19 14.12 -9.60 25.30
C THR A 19 13.61 -10.73 26.19
N ASP A 20 14.41 -11.20 27.13
CA ASP A 20 14.05 -12.33 28.04
C ASP A 20 12.83 -11.98 28.94
N ASP A 21 12.58 -10.70 29.18
CA ASP A 21 11.35 -10.20 29.82
C ASP A 21 10.19 -9.94 28.84
N GLY A 22 10.31 -10.40 27.61
CA GLY A 22 9.26 -10.36 26.57
C GLY A 22 9.00 -8.99 25.96
N LYS A 23 9.87 -7.99 26.17
CA LYS A 23 9.73 -6.66 25.54
C LYS A 23 10.24 -6.69 24.10
N LEU A 24 9.57 -5.93 23.24
CA LEU A 24 9.97 -5.73 21.84
C LEU A 24 10.91 -4.53 21.74
N LYS A 25 12.02 -4.70 21.04
CA LYS A 25 13.00 -3.66 20.72
C LYS A 25 13.37 -3.73 19.24
N GLY A 26 13.79 -2.61 18.66
CA GLY A 26 14.40 -2.63 17.33
C GLY A 26 15.75 -3.33 17.35
N ASP A 27 15.99 -4.15 16.37
CA ASP A 27 17.30 -4.77 16.14
C ASP A 27 18.32 -3.69 15.78
N LYS A 28 19.33 -3.52 16.64
CA LYS A 28 20.39 -2.52 16.45
C LYS A 28 21.37 -2.88 15.34
N GLU A 29 21.50 -4.18 15.07
CA GLU A 29 22.41 -4.69 14.04
C GLU A 29 21.79 -4.65 12.64
N HIS A 30 20.45 -4.58 12.57
CA HIS A 30 19.76 -4.50 11.29
C HIS A 30 19.93 -3.09 10.68
N PRO A 31 20.53 -2.96 9.49
CA PRO A 31 20.94 -1.66 8.93
C PRO A 31 19.79 -0.66 8.82
N PHE A 32 18.61 -1.12 8.40
CA PHE A 32 17.45 -0.26 8.21
C PHE A 32 16.69 0.02 9.51
N THR A 33 16.53 -0.97 10.40
CA THR A 33 15.81 -0.80 11.68
C THR A 33 16.60 0.03 12.68
N ALA A 34 17.92 -0.15 12.73
CA ALA A 34 18.87 0.66 13.51
C ALA A 34 18.46 0.90 14.98
N GLY A 35 17.80 -0.07 15.59
CA GLY A 35 17.53 -0.09 17.04
C GLY A 35 16.27 0.63 17.51
N PHE A 36 15.44 1.23 16.64
CA PHE A 36 14.19 1.83 17.07
C PHE A 36 12.95 1.15 16.47
N LEU A 37 11.81 1.27 17.14
CA LEU A 37 10.52 0.79 16.66
C LEU A 37 9.47 1.90 16.75
N CYS A 38 8.49 1.84 15.85
CA CYS A 38 7.35 2.74 15.88
C CYS A 38 6.46 2.48 17.13
N PRO A 39 5.61 3.45 17.52
CA PRO A 39 4.71 3.30 18.67
C PRO A 39 3.78 2.08 18.57
N PHE A 40 3.32 1.70 17.38
CA PHE A 40 2.44 0.54 17.19
C PHE A 40 3.10 -0.75 17.65
N LEU A 41 4.34 -0.99 17.22
CA LEU A 41 5.06 -2.20 17.57
C LEU A 41 5.57 -2.18 19.01
N ASN A 42 6.03 -1.03 19.52
CA ASN A 42 6.41 -0.89 20.93
C ASN A 42 5.29 -1.22 21.91
N HIS A 43 4.03 -1.04 21.48
CA HIS A 43 2.84 -1.30 22.30
C HIS A 43 2.04 -2.51 21.81
N TYR A 44 2.59 -3.32 20.88
CA TYR A 44 1.87 -4.40 20.21
C TYR A 44 1.15 -5.34 21.18
N LYS A 45 1.81 -5.78 22.24
CA LYS A 45 1.24 -6.68 23.26
C LYS A 45 0.16 -6.05 24.15
N LYS A 46 -0.07 -4.74 24.05
CA LYS A 46 -1.12 -4.03 24.79
C LYS A 46 -2.45 -3.99 24.06
N TYR A 47 -2.47 -4.34 22.79
CA TYR A 47 -3.71 -4.37 22.02
C TYR A 47 -4.49 -5.64 22.31
N GLU A 48 -5.75 -5.47 22.68
CA GLU A 48 -6.68 -6.58 22.91
C GLU A 48 -6.88 -7.36 21.62
N ARG A 49 -6.86 -8.68 21.72
CA ARG A 49 -7.05 -9.59 20.60
C ARG A 49 -8.22 -10.52 20.83
N ILE A 50 -8.71 -11.15 19.79
CA ILE A 50 -9.68 -12.23 19.87
C ILE A 50 -8.97 -13.42 20.51
N GLU A 51 -9.45 -13.86 21.68
CA GLU A 51 -8.82 -14.96 22.43
C GLU A 51 -9.52 -16.29 22.22
N LYS A 52 -10.83 -16.26 21.98
CA LYS A 52 -11.67 -17.46 21.84
C LYS A 52 -12.50 -17.44 20.57
N PRO A 53 -12.72 -18.60 19.95
CA PRO A 53 -13.67 -18.71 18.84
C PRO A 53 -15.09 -18.38 19.31
N ARG A 54 -15.89 -17.86 18.37
CA ARG A 54 -17.32 -17.57 18.62
C ARG A 54 -18.18 -18.03 17.45
N LEU A 55 -19.30 -18.66 17.78
CA LEU A 55 -20.36 -19.01 16.85
C LEU A 55 -21.63 -18.22 17.21
N ASN A 56 -22.09 -17.38 16.29
CA ASN A 56 -23.25 -16.50 16.49
C ASN A 56 -23.16 -15.68 17.81
N GLY A 57 -21.95 -15.14 18.08
CA GLY A 57 -21.65 -14.33 19.26
C GLY A 57 -21.40 -15.12 20.56
N LYS A 58 -21.56 -16.46 20.56
CA LYS A 58 -21.29 -17.31 21.73
C LYS A 58 -19.90 -17.94 21.65
N GLU A 59 -19.15 -17.88 22.73
CA GLU A 59 -17.85 -18.57 22.83
C GLU A 59 -18.02 -20.09 22.71
N ILE A 60 -17.11 -20.70 21.95
CA ILE A 60 -17.00 -22.14 21.73
C ILE A 60 -15.54 -22.58 21.82
N SER A 61 -15.27 -23.88 21.84
CA SER A 61 -13.91 -24.41 21.73
C SER A 61 -13.36 -24.28 20.30
N MET A 62 -12.04 -24.42 20.15
CA MET A 62 -11.39 -24.41 18.82
C MET A 62 -11.85 -25.62 18.00
N ASP A 63 -11.95 -26.81 18.61
CA ASP A 63 -12.40 -28.01 17.93
C ASP A 63 -13.84 -27.86 17.40
N GLU A 64 -14.73 -27.28 18.22
CA GLU A 64 -16.11 -26.96 17.77
C GLU A 64 -16.10 -25.94 16.62
N ALA A 65 -15.23 -24.95 16.67
CA ALA A 65 -15.12 -23.95 15.59
C ALA A 65 -14.64 -24.58 14.29
N LEU A 66 -13.61 -25.42 14.34
CA LEU A 66 -13.07 -26.11 13.17
C LEU A 66 -14.08 -27.11 12.59
N ALA A 67 -14.76 -27.91 13.44
CA ALA A 67 -15.82 -28.80 13.00
C ALA A 67 -17.00 -28.03 12.35
N HIS A 68 -17.35 -26.87 12.91
CA HIS A 68 -18.39 -26.02 12.31
C HIS A 68 -17.96 -25.43 10.98
N LEU A 69 -16.69 -24.99 10.87
CA LEU A 69 -16.09 -24.51 9.61
C LEU A 69 -16.17 -25.60 8.52
N SER A 70 -15.68 -26.83 8.81
CA SER A 70 -15.73 -27.95 7.86
C SER A 70 -17.14 -28.25 7.41
N LYS A 71 -18.08 -28.32 8.36
CA LYS A 71 -19.50 -28.53 8.05
C LYS A 71 -20.09 -27.42 7.18
N THR A 72 -19.71 -26.17 7.45
CA THR A 72 -20.16 -25.00 6.67
C THR A 72 -19.64 -25.08 5.24
N LEU A 73 -18.35 -25.37 5.07
CA LEU A 73 -17.72 -25.52 3.76
C LEU A 73 -18.32 -26.69 2.98
N THR A 74 -18.53 -27.86 3.61
CA THR A 74 -19.17 -29.02 2.98
C THR A 74 -20.57 -28.71 2.42
N ASN A 75 -21.32 -27.84 3.10
CA ASN A 75 -22.67 -27.45 2.69
C ASN A 75 -22.69 -26.19 1.81
N SER A 76 -21.54 -25.60 1.51
CA SER A 76 -21.43 -24.43 0.66
C SER A 76 -21.47 -24.82 -0.81
N THR A 77 -22.23 -24.07 -1.59
CA THR A 77 -22.29 -24.24 -3.05
C THR A 77 -21.44 -23.23 -3.80
N ASN A 78 -21.10 -22.11 -3.15
CA ASN A 78 -20.30 -21.06 -3.74
C ASN A 78 -19.54 -20.28 -2.66
N THR A 79 -18.26 -20.57 -2.51
CA THR A 79 -17.40 -20.00 -1.48
C THR A 79 -16.47 -18.93 -2.07
N LEU A 80 -16.29 -17.83 -1.34
CA LEU A 80 -15.25 -16.84 -1.57
C LEU A 80 -14.23 -16.87 -0.43
N HIS A 81 -12.96 -16.99 -0.74
CA HIS A 81 -11.85 -16.70 0.15
C HIS A 81 -11.38 -15.26 -0.06
N TYR A 82 -11.73 -14.37 0.88
CA TYR A 82 -11.34 -12.96 0.88
C TYR A 82 -10.17 -12.78 1.83
N ARG A 83 -8.93 -12.72 1.29
CA ARG A 83 -7.72 -12.58 2.08
C ARG A 83 -7.19 -11.14 2.06
N GLY A 84 -6.82 -10.63 3.23
CA GLY A 84 -6.09 -9.37 3.41
C GLY A 84 -4.68 -9.58 3.93
N HIS A 85 -4.01 -8.51 4.31
CA HIS A 85 -2.62 -8.49 4.79
C HIS A 85 -2.51 -8.14 6.28
N GLY A 86 -3.54 -8.41 7.07
CA GLY A 86 -3.62 -8.01 8.48
C GLY A 86 -2.56 -8.62 9.40
N ASN A 87 -1.92 -9.71 8.97
CA ASN A 87 -0.81 -10.36 9.66
C ASN A 87 0.29 -10.62 8.63
N PHE A 88 1.02 -9.58 8.28
CA PHE A 88 1.88 -9.53 7.11
C PHE A 88 3.07 -10.49 7.20
N GLY A 89 2.98 -11.60 6.49
CA GLY A 89 4.01 -12.61 6.32
C GLY A 89 3.67 -13.51 5.14
N LYS A 90 4.64 -14.26 4.62
CA LYS A 90 4.44 -15.11 3.45
C LYS A 90 3.57 -16.33 3.71
N MET A 91 3.59 -16.85 4.96
CA MET A 91 2.81 -18.02 5.33
C MET A 91 1.29 -17.78 5.32
N GLN A 92 0.83 -16.54 5.35
CA GLN A 92 -0.61 -16.26 5.22
C GLN A 92 -1.20 -16.72 3.88
N GLU A 93 -0.37 -16.93 2.85
CA GLU A 93 -0.79 -17.37 1.52
C GLU A 93 -1.06 -18.89 1.43
N VAL A 94 -0.68 -19.67 2.44
CA VAL A 94 -0.88 -21.12 2.45
C VAL A 94 -2.35 -21.52 2.35
N THR A 95 -3.26 -20.69 2.86
CA THR A 95 -4.70 -20.91 2.78
C THR A 95 -5.23 -20.81 1.34
N ASP A 96 -4.58 -20.03 0.46
CA ASP A 96 -4.95 -19.96 -0.95
C ASP A 96 -4.78 -21.32 -1.66
N GLN A 97 -3.79 -22.13 -1.24
CA GLN A 97 -3.65 -23.51 -1.76
C GLN A 97 -4.89 -24.34 -1.46
N PHE A 98 -5.33 -24.37 -0.19
CA PHE A 98 -6.54 -25.12 0.19
C PHE A 98 -7.76 -24.58 -0.55
N PHE A 99 -8.05 -23.29 -0.45
CA PHE A 99 -9.28 -22.72 -1.01
C PHE A 99 -9.35 -22.83 -2.54
N SER A 100 -8.21 -22.74 -3.24
CA SER A 100 -8.21 -22.94 -4.68
C SER A 100 -8.54 -24.39 -5.07
N GLN A 101 -7.99 -25.38 -4.37
CA GLN A 101 -8.27 -26.81 -4.59
C GLN A 101 -9.70 -27.16 -4.16
N PHE A 102 -10.23 -26.52 -3.14
CA PHE A 102 -11.63 -26.62 -2.72
C PHE A 102 -12.61 -26.09 -3.78
N GLY A 103 -12.15 -25.29 -4.74
CA GLY A 103 -12.97 -24.68 -5.78
C GLY A 103 -13.57 -23.32 -5.39
N ALA A 104 -13.10 -22.71 -4.31
CA ALA A 104 -13.50 -21.37 -3.93
C ALA A 104 -12.99 -20.32 -4.93
N ALA A 105 -13.70 -19.19 -5.03
CA ALA A 105 -13.17 -18.00 -5.65
C ALA A 105 -12.11 -17.36 -4.71
N LEU A 106 -11.03 -16.85 -5.28
CA LEU A 106 -9.99 -16.10 -4.57
C LEU A 106 -10.04 -14.62 -4.95
N THR A 107 -9.56 -13.75 -4.08
CA THR A 107 -9.41 -12.34 -4.41
C THR A 107 -8.15 -12.07 -5.24
N GLU A 108 -8.21 -11.02 -6.08
CA GLU A 108 -7.08 -10.48 -6.84
C GLU A 108 -7.08 -8.95 -6.81
N GLY A 109 -5.95 -8.33 -7.18
CA GLY A 109 -5.76 -6.89 -7.13
C GLY A 109 -5.45 -6.39 -5.72
N SER A 110 -5.50 -5.09 -5.52
CA SER A 110 -5.10 -4.46 -4.26
C SER A 110 -6.09 -3.38 -3.80
N LEU A 111 -6.13 -3.17 -2.50
CA LEU A 111 -6.75 -1.98 -1.88
C LEU A 111 -5.72 -0.84 -1.71
N CYS A 112 -4.46 -1.04 -2.10
CA CYS A 112 -3.38 -0.14 -1.71
C CYS A 112 -2.57 0.42 -2.89
N ASP A 113 -1.88 -0.40 -3.66
CA ASP A 113 -0.72 -0.03 -4.47
C ASP A 113 -0.71 -0.54 -5.92
N ALA A 114 -1.65 -1.40 -6.30
CA ALA A 114 -1.58 -2.11 -7.58
C ALA A 114 -1.64 -1.21 -8.82
N ALA A 115 -2.32 -0.07 -8.79
CA ALA A 115 -2.33 0.85 -9.93
C ALA A 115 -0.92 1.41 -10.21
N GLY A 116 -0.21 1.80 -9.15
CA GLY A 116 1.17 2.26 -9.29
C GLY A 116 2.12 1.14 -9.72
N GLU A 117 1.94 -0.07 -9.21
CA GLU A 117 2.69 -1.25 -9.65
C GLU A 117 2.50 -1.50 -11.16
N GLU A 118 1.27 -1.44 -11.64
CA GLU A 118 0.98 -1.61 -13.07
C GLU A 118 1.76 -0.60 -13.92
N GLY A 119 1.72 0.69 -13.56
CA GLY A 119 2.47 1.72 -14.26
C GLY A 119 3.99 1.50 -14.22
N VAL A 120 4.52 1.03 -13.09
CA VAL A 120 5.95 0.69 -12.98
C VAL A 120 6.29 -0.53 -13.84
N LEU A 121 5.47 -1.59 -13.82
CA LEU A 121 5.70 -2.79 -14.61
C LEU A 121 5.64 -2.51 -16.11
N GLU A 122 4.71 -1.70 -16.57
CA GLU A 122 4.66 -1.28 -17.98
C GLU A 122 5.95 -0.59 -18.42
N GLY A 123 6.50 0.33 -17.60
CA GLY A 123 7.69 1.09 -17.96
C GLY A 123 9.00 0.33 -17.76
N ARG A 124 9.13 -0.41 -16.66
CA ARG A 124 10.39 -1.01 -16.19
C ARG A 124 10.41 -2.53 -16.24
N GLY A 125 9.26 -3.20 -16.37
CA GLY A 125 9.09 -4.65 -16.31
C GLY A 125 9.12 -5.24 -14.89
N VAL A 126 9.72 -4.54 -13.93
CA VAL A 126 9.80 -4.95 -12.51
C VAL A 126 9.96 -3.72 -11.63
N ASN A 127 9.44 -3.77 -10.41
CA ASN A 127 9.60 -2.68 -9.44
C ASN A 127 10.75 -2.98 -8.46
N TYR A 128 11.96 -2.50 -8.76
CA TYR A 128 13.07 -2.54 -7.82
C TYR A 128 13.13 -1.27 -6.98
N ALA A 129 13.13 -1.41 -5.65
CA ALA A 129 13.37 -0.32 -4.73
C ALA A 129 14.86 -0.02 -4.59
N MET A 130 15.23 1.26 -4.53
CA MET A 130 16.61 1.66 -4.17
C MET A 130 16.91 1.23 -2.74
N SER A 131 18.10 0.68 -2.49
CA SER A 131 18.56 0.46 -1.13
C SER A 131 18.73 1.76 -0.37
N GLU A 132 18.65 1.72 0.96
CA GLU A 132 18.90 2.86 1.83
C GLU A 132 20.32 3.42 1.63
N ASN A 133 21.28 2.56 1.30
CA ASN A 133 22.65 2.97 1.01
C ASN A 133 22.73 3.74 -0.32
N GLN A 134 22.01 3.33 -1.36
CA GLN A 134 21.90 4.10 -2.61
C GLN A 134 21.23 5.45 -2.37
N ILE A 135 20.15 5.50 -1.59
CA ILE A 135 19.47 6.76 -1.22
C ILE A 135 20.43 7.68 -0.46
N SER A 136 21.27 7.13 0.42
CA SER A 136 22.25 7.91 1.17
C SER A 136 23.34 8.55 0.30
N LYS A 137 23.55 8.06 -0.93
CA LYS A 137 24.50 8.61 -1.90
C LYS A 137 23.91 9.70 -2.80
N SER A 138 22.61 9.98 -2.69
CA SER A 138 21.95 11.06 -3.43
C SER A 138 22.35 12.44 -2.92
N ASP A 139 22.31 13.44 -3.77
CA ASP A 139 22.43 14.85 -3.40
C ASP A 139 21.06 15.45 -3.02
N VAL A 140 20.03 15.04 -3.78
CA VAL A 140 18.65 15.50 -3.63
C VAL A 140 17.73 14.29 -3.49
N VAL A 141 16.79 14.37 -2.55
CA VAL A 141 15.74 13.35 -2.38
C VAL A 141 14.37 14.02 -2.53
N ILE A 142 13.60 13.55 -3.50
CA ILE A 142 12.24 14.02 -3.77
C ILE A 142 11.26 13.03 -3.15
N PHE A 143 10.45 13.48 -2.19
CA PHE A 143 9.31 12.74 -1.65
C PHE A 143 8.05 13.16 -2.40
N TRP A 144 7.51 12.28 -3.22
CA TRP A 144 6.34 12.56 -4.04
C TRP A 144 5.13 11.78 -3.54
N GLY A 145 4.12 12.48 -3.02
CA GLY A 145 2.94 11.86 -2.41
C GLY A 145 3.27 10.95 -1.22
N ARG A 146 4.34 11.25 -0.47
CA ARG A 146 4.86 10.39 0.59
C ARG A 146 5.29 11.19 1.83
N ASN A 147 4.69 10.85 2.99
CA ASN A 147 5.08 11.43 4.28
C ASN A 147 5.86 10.39 5.13
N PRO A 148 7.21 10.41 5.11
CA PRO A 148 8.00 9.42 5.82
C PRO A 148 7.83 9.48 7.35
N LYS A 149 7.52 10.63 7.93
CA LYS A 149 7.27 10.74 9.39
C LYS A 149 6.05 9.91 9.84
N SER A 150 5.09 9.68 8.95
CA SER A 150 3.89 8.88 9.27
C SER A 150 4.01 7.41 8.87
N THR A 151 4.73 7.08 7.81
CA THR A 151 4.65 5.76 7.19
C THR A 151 5.97 5.06 6.94
N ASN A 152 7.12 5.77 7.05
CA ASN A 152 8.43 5.20 6.69
C ASN A 152 9.54 5.96 7.44
N SER A 153 9.43 6.01 8.75
CA SER A 153 10.33 6.85 9.57
C SER A 153 11.78 6.37 9.57
N HIS A 154 12.03 5.09 9.31
CA HIS A 154 13.38 4.53 9.25
C HIS A 154 14.21 5.02 8.04
N ILE A 155 13.59 5.63 7.02
CA ILE A 155 14.35 6.26 5.93
C ILE A 155 15.00 7.59 6.32
N LEU A 156 14.50 8.26 7.36
CA LEU A 156 14.95 9.61 7.74
C LEU A 156 16.45 9.72 8.07
N PRO A 157 17.11 8.76 8.73
CA PRO A 157 18.56 8.80 8.95
C PRO A 157 19.38 8.87 7.65
N PHE A 158 18.92 8.18 6.60
CA PHE A 158 19.66 8.07 5.32
C PHE A 158 19.57 9.32 4.44
N ILE A 159 18.63 10.21 4.73
CA ILE A 159 18.48 11.48 4.03
C ILE A 159 19.06 12.69 4.79
N LYS A 160 19.69 12.43 5.94
CA LYS A 160 20.30 13.51 6.74
C LYS A 160 21.36 14.25 5.96
N GLY A 161 21.26 15.59 5.90
CA GLY A 161 22.19 16.46 5.18
C GLY A 161 21.97 16.52 3.66
N LYS A 162 20.94 15.87 3.13
CA LYS A 162 20.52 15.96 1.73
C LYS A 162 19.61 17.17 1.51
N LYS A 163 19.53 17.62 0.27
CA LYS A 163 18.44 18.50 -0.14
C LYS A 163 17.16 17.71 -0.25
N VAL A 164 16.10 18.19 0.38
CA VAL A 164 14.80 17.51 0.42
C VAL A 164 13.76 18.33 -0.31
N VAL A 165 13.11 17.70 -1.28
CA VAL A 165 11.93 18.24 -1.96
C VAL A 165 10.72 17.43 -1.55
N VAL A 166 9.59 18.08 -1.28
CA VAL A 166 8.31 17.42 -1.04
C VAL A 166 7.27 17.93 -2.03
N ILE A 167 6.62 16.98 -2.72
CA ILE A 167 5.49 17.22 -3.63
C ILE A 167 4.29 16.50 -3.04
N ASP A 168 3.31 17.24 -2.50
CA ASP A 168 2.17 16.67 -1.77
C ASP A 168 1.04 17.71 -1.67
N PRO A 169 -0.24 17.34 -1.78
CA PRO A 169 -1.35 18.28 -1.57
C PRO A 169 -1.46 18.78 -0.13
N ILE A 170 -0.82 18.09 0.83
CA ILE A 170 -0.85 18.45 2.25
C ILE A 170 0.54 18.94 2.69
N LYS A 171 0.62 20.16 3.22
CA LYS A 171 1.84 20.68 3.85
C LYS A 171 2.01 20.06 5.24
N THR A 172 2.49 18.82 5.26
CA THR A 172 2.76 18.06 6.49
C THR A 172 3.92 18.68 7.29
N ASP A 173 4.12 18.24 8.54
CA ASP A 173 5.29 18.69 9.33
C ASP A 173 6.63 18.25 8.72
N PHE A 174 6.64 17.22 7.89
CA PHE A 174 7.81 16.89 7.09
C PHE A 174 8.01 17.90 5.96
N ALA A 175 6.95 18.24 5.24
CA ALA A 175 6.99 19.22 4.16
C ALA A 175 7.39 20.62 4.63
N LYS A 176 7.00 21.04 5.85
CA LYS A 176 7.42 22.31 6.46
C LYS A 176 8.95 22.40 6.66
N SER A 177 9.64 21.27 6.76
CA SER A 177 11.09 21.19 6.95
C SER A 177 11.89 20.94 5.67
N ALA A 178 11.23 20.82 4.52
CA ALA A 178 11.87 20.60 3.23
C ALA A 178 12.58 21.86 2.70
N ASP A 179 13.60 21.67 1.86
CA ASP A 179 14.26 22.77 1.14
C ASP A 179 13.35 23.38 0.07
N LEU A 180 12.48 22.55 -0.54
CA LEU A 180 11.45 22.98 -1.47
C LEU A 180 10.17 22.15 -1.23
N TYR A 181 9.04 22.84 -1.20
CA TYR A 181 7.72 22.21 -1.14
C TYR A 181 6.84 22.70 -2.29
N ILE A 182 6.29 21.78 -3.05
CA ILE A 182 5.31 22.05 -4.11
C ILE A 182 3.98 21.47 -3.66
N GLN A 183 2.99 22.34 -3.42
CA GLN A 183 1.64 21.95 -3.03
C GLN A 183 0.80 21.64 -4.27
N VAL A 184 0.97 20.44 -4.81
CA VAL A 184 0.25 20.01 -6.00
C VAL A 184 -1.26 19.86 -5.71
N ARG A 185 -2.10 20.23 -6.67
CA ARG A 185 -3.53 19.95 -6.61
C ARG A 185 -3.76 18.43 -6.66
N PRO A 186 -4.69 17.86 -5.88
CA PRO A 186 -5.05 16.45 -6.01
C PRO A 186 -5.30 16.06 -7.48
N ARG A 187 -4.72 14.95 -7.92
CA ARG A 187 -4.71 14.48 -9.32
C ARG A 187 -3.78 15.28 -10.27
N GLY A 188 -3.03 16.27 -9.75
CA GLY A 188 -2.11 17.10 -10.57
C GLY A 188 -0.75 16.45 -10.84
N ASP A 189 -0.45 15.30 -10.23
CA ASP A 189 0.88 14.66 -10.24
C ASP A 189 1.36 14.27 -11.65
N MET A 190 0.48 13.68 -12.46
CA MET A 190 0.77 13.33 -13.85
C MET A 190 1.15 14.57 -14.67
N TYR A 191 0.35 15.59 -14.57
CA TYR A 191 0.58 16.86 -15.30
C TYR A 191 1.90 17.52 -14.89
N LEU A 192 2.24 17.47 -13.58
CA LEU A 192 3.50 18.00 -13.09
C LEU A 192 4.69 17.21 -13.68
N ALA A 193 4.63 15.88 -13.67
CA ALA A 193 5.70 15.03 -14.19
C ALA A 193 5.93 15.25 -15.70
N LEU A 194 4.85 15.32 -16.48
CA LEU A 194 4.93 15.58 -17.93
C LEU A 194 5.44 17.00 -18.23
N LEU A 195 5.01 17.99 -17.47
CA LEU A 195 5.50 19.36 -17.62
C LEU A 195 6.98 19.50 -17.24
N LEU A 196 7.42 18.82 -16.18
CA LEU A 196 8.83 18.74 -15.80
C LEU A 196 9.66 18.10 -16.91
N SER A 197 9.17 16.99 -17.51
CA SER A 197 9.85 16.36 -18.65
C SER A 197 10.02 17.32 -19.83
N ARG A 198 8.97 18.09 -20.17
CA ARG A 198 9.06 19.10 -21.21
C ARG A 198 10.11 20.18 -20.91
N PHE A 199 10.15 20.68 -19.67
CA PHE A 199 11.14 21.69 -19.30
C PHE A 199 12.56 21.12 -19.23
N VAL A 200 12.75 19.85 -18.86
CA VAL A 200 14.06 19.16 -18.95
C VAL A 200 14.61 19.19 -20.38
N PHE A 201 13.77 18.99 -21.41
CA PHE A 201 14.20 19.14 -22.80
C PHE A 201 14.48 20.59 -23.18
N ILE A 202 13.67 21.55 -22.74
CA ILE A 202 13.84 22.99 -23.06
C ILE A 202 15.12 23.54 -22.44
N GLU A 203 15.47 23.11 -21.20
CA GLU A 203 16.62 23.59 -20.44
C GLU A 203 17.92 22.80 -20.70
N ASP A 204 17.95 21.97 -21.76
CA ASP A 204 19.08 21.11 -22.13
C ASP A 204 19.60 20.25 -20.96
N MET A 205 18.68 19.74 -20.13
CA MET A 205 18.97 18.86 -19.01
C MET A 205 18.80 17.38 -19.32
N ALA A 206 18.24 17.05 -20.48
CA ALA A 206 17.96 15.67 -20.89
C ALA A 206 19.23 14.85 -21.12
N ASP A 207 19.28 13.64 -20.57
CA ASP A 207 20.37 12.69 -20.84
C ASP A 207 20.06 11.91 -22.13
N PHE A 208 20.41 12.51 -23.29
CA PHE A 208 20.21 11.87 -24.58
C PHE A 208 21.02 10.59 -24.77
N ASN A 209 22.15 10.42 -24.07
CA ASN A 209 22.90 9.16 -24.12
C ASN A 209 22.09 8.02 -23.49
N PHE A 210 21.47 8.29 -22.34
CA PHE A 210 20.58 7.35 -21.68
C PHE A 210 19.32 7.10 -22.51
N LEU A 211 18.64 8.15 -22.93
CA LEU A 211 17.40 8.06 -23.71
C LEU A 211 17.61 7.19 -24.97
N ASN A 212 18.60 7.51 -25.80
CA ASN A 212 18.82 6.80 -27.07
C ASN A 212 19.27 5.34 -26.88
N SER A 213 20.04 5.06 -25.81
CA SER A 213 20.56 3.70 -25.58
C SER A 213 19.63 2.82 -24.76
N ARG A 214 18.85 3.40 -23.84
CA ARG A 214 18.14 2.66 -22.79
C ARG A 214 16.60 2.81 -22.83
N CYS A 215 16.05 3.68 -23.69
CA CYS A 215 14.62 3.89 -23.80
C CYS A 215 14.09 3.56 -25.20
N ASN A 216 12.79 3.27 -25.25
CA ASN A 216 12.02 3.19 -26.51
C ASN A 216 11.25 4.51 -26.70
N ASP A 217 10.82 4.76 -27.95
CA ASP A 217 9.82 5.79 -28.32
C ASP A 217 10.18 7.22 -27.86
N VAL A 218 11.48 7.56 -27.93
CA VAL A 218 12.02 8.83 -27.41
C VAL A 218 11.47 10.05 -28.16
N GLU A 219 11.36 9.97 -29.49
CA GLU A 219 10.83 11.09 -30.29
C GLU A 219 9.33 11.23 -30.10
N GLU A 220 8.58 10.14 -30.05
CA GLU A 220 7.15 10.11 -29.75
C GLU A 220 6.87 10.73 -28.37
N PHE A 221 7.62 10.34 -27.34
CA PHE A 221 7.51 10.95 -26.02
C PHE A 221 7.81 12.45 -26.02
N LYS A 222 8.87 12.86 -26.75
CA LYS A 222 9.23 14.26 -26.88
C LYS A 222 8.12 15.06 -27.57
N GLU A 223 7.57 14.56 -28.69
CA GLU A 223 6.43 15.17 -29.36
C GLU A 223 5.21 15.27 -28.44
N PHE A 224 4.93 14.20 -27.67
CA PHE A 224 3.85 14.16 -26.71
C PHE A 224 4.00 15.27 -25.66
N VAL A 225 5.14 15.37 -24.96
CA VAL A 225 5.31 16.41 -23.92
C VAL A 225 5.35 17.82 -24.49
N TYR A 226 5.81 18.00 -25.74
CA TYR A 226 5.73 19.30 -26.41
C TYR A 226 4.30 19.69 -26.85
N SER A 227 3.41 18.73 -27.07
CA SER A 227 1.99 18.97 -27.39
C SER A 227 1.21 19.53 -26.19
N ILE A 228 1.66 19.30 -24.97
CA ILE A 228 1.01 19.71 -23.72
C ILE A 228 0.91 21.23 -23.64
N ARG A 229 -0.29 21.75 -23.38
CA ARG A 229 -0.56 23.20 -23.26
C ARG A 229 -0.14 23.71 -21.88
N ILE A 230 1.03 24.31 -21.74
CA ILE A 230 1.62 24.78 -20.46
C ILE A 230 0.60 25.49 -19.58
N LYS A 231 -0.14 26.49 -20.10
CA LYS A 231 -1.09 27.27 -19.31
C LYS A 231 -2.25 26.43 -18.75
N ALA A 232 -2.78 25.50 -19.54
CA ALA A 232 -3.85 24.60 -19.09
C ALA A 232 -3.32 23.61 -18.05
N THR A 233 -2.16 23.03 -18.29
CA THR A 233 -1.47 22.11 -17.37
C THR A 233 -1.13 22.78 -16.04
N MET A 234 -0.62 24.00 -16.07
CA MET A 234 -0.36 24.79 -14.85
C MET A 234 -1.64 24.99 -13.99
N LYS A 235 -2.80 25.17 -14.64
CA LYS A 235 -4.09 25.22 -13.93
C LYS A 235 -4.44 23.89 -13.24
N GLN A 236 -4.10 22.75 -13.85
CA GLN A 236 -4.36 21.43 -13.27
C GLN A 236 -3.43 21.13 -12.07
N ILE A 237 -2.18 21.56 -12.17
CA ILE A 237 -1.18 21.37 -11.10
C ILE A 237 -1.44 22.34 -9.94
N ASP A 238 -1.83 23.57 -10.26
CA ASP A 238 -1.98 24.70 -9.35
C ASP A 238 -0.69 25.03 -8.56
N ALA A 239 0.44 24.94 -9.27
CA ALA A 239 1.75 25.38 -8.80
C ALA A 239 2.26 26.54 -9.68
N SER A 240 3.21 27.32 -9.20
CA SER A 240 3.81 28.40 -9.96
C SER A 240 4.96 27.93 -10.86
N LEU A 241 5.21 28.67 -11.94
CA LEU A 241 6.41 28.43 -12.78
C LEU A 241 7.72 28.62 -12.00
N ASN A 242 7.72 29.49 -10.97
CA ASN A 242 8.88 29.66 -10.13
C ASN A 242 9.19 28.40 -9.32
N GLU A 243 8.19 27.76 -8.71
CA GLU A 243 8.39 26.51 -7.98
C GLU A 243 8.91 25.39 -8.89
N ILE A 244 8.42 25.31 -10.13
CA ILE A 244 8.91 24.37 -11.13
C ILE A 244 10.36 24.69 -11.51
N GLY A 245 10.67 25.97 -11.74
CA GLY A 245 12.04 26.44 -12.03
C GLY A 245 13.00 26.18 -10.88
N ASP A 246 12.58 26.42 -9.63
CA ASP A 246 13.37 26.14 -8.42
C ASP A 246 13.67 24.65 -8.30
N LEU A 247 12.70 23.78 -8.58
CA LEU A 247 12.90 22.33 -8.60
C LEU A 247 13.96 21.93 -9.65
N LEU A 248 13.81 22.39 -10.89
CA LEU A 248 14.75 22.08 -11.97
C LEU A 248 16.16 22.59 -11.64
N HIS A 249 16.27 23.80 -11.10
CA HIS A 249 17.55 24.36 -10.66
C HIS A 249 18.21 23.52 -9.55
N LEU A 250 17.41 23.05 -8.59
CA LEU A 250 17.88 22.26 -7.45
C LEU A 250 18.40 20.86 -7.86
N ILE A 251 17.81 20.26 -8.90
CA ILE A 251 18.19 18.91 -9.37
C ILE A 251 19.22 18.92 -10.51
N LYS A 252 19.48 20.05 -11.15
CA LYS A 252 20.39 20.16 -12.31
C LYS A 252 21.79 19.67 -11.98
N GLY A 253 22.24 18.60 -12.64
CA GLY A 253 23.57 18.00 -12.47
C GLY A 253 23.77 17.29 -11.12
N LYS A 254 22.70 16.94 -10.40
CA LYS A 254 22.74 16.26 -9.10
C LYS A 254 22.37 14.80 -9.21
N LYS A 255 22.81 14.02 -8.22
CA LYS A 255 22.30 12.67 -7.97
C LYS A 255 20.94 12.80 -7.30
N VAL A 256 19.89 12.30 -7.95
CA VAL A 256 18.50 12.47 -7.50
C VAL A 256 17.85 11.11 -7.23
N ALA A 257 17.32 10.94 -6.02
CA ALA A 257 16.42 9.86 -5.67
C ALA A 257 14.97 10.39 -5.58
N ILE A 258 14.04 9.75 -6.28
CA ILE A 258 12.61 10.06 -6.21
C ILE A 258 11.93 8.93 -5.43
N LEU A 259 11.36 9.27 -4.27
CA LEU A 259 10.66 8.33 -3.40
C LEU A 259 9.16 8.58 -3.50
N VAL A 260 8.49 7.74 -4.29
CA VAL A 260 7.06 7.87 -4.61
C VAL A 260 6.23 7.11 -3.60
N GLY A 261 5.21 7.75 -3.07
CA GLY A 261 4.24 7.14 -2.15
C GLY A 261 2.96 6.69 -2.84
N VAL A 262 2.17 5.86 -2.19
CA VAL A 262 0.89 5.37 -2.74
C VAL A 262 -0.20 6.45 -2.83
N GLY A 263 0.04 7.65 -2.31
CA GLY A 263 -0.90 8.78 -2.40
C GLY A 263 -1.17 9.23 -3.84
N VAL A 264 -0.16 9.18 -4.71
CA VAL A 264 -0.23 9.66 -6.10
C VAL A 264 -1.05 8.77 -7.02
N GLN A 265 -1.29 7.49 -6.66
CA GLN A 265 -1.92 6.51 -7.54
C GLN A 265 -3.37 6.14 -7.16
N LYS A 266 -3.97 6.78 -6.15
CA LYS A 266 -5.34 6.46 -5.69
C LYS A 266 -6.45 7.10 -6.54
N TYR A 267 -6.15 7.39 -7.78
CA TYR A 267 -7.01 7.99 -8.80
C TYR A 267 -7.30 6.97 -9.91
N SER A 268 -8.24 7.29 -10.80
CA SER A 268 -8.50 6.48 -11.99
C SER A 268 -7.23 6.24 -12.82
N ILE A 269 -6.43 7.29 -12.99
CA ILE A 269 -5.21 7.32 -13.78
C ILE A 269 -3.94 6.92 -13.00
N GLY A 270 -4.07 6.13 -11.92
CA GLY A 270 -2.96 5.83 -11.02
C GLY A 270 -1.72 5.22 -11.69
N ALA A 271 -1.91 4.30 -12.65
CA ALA A 271 -0.83 3.71 -13.43
C ALA A 271 -0.13 4.77 -14.31
N THR A 272 -0.90 5.60 -14.99
CA THR A 272 -0.39 6.68 -15.85
C THR A 272 0.44 7.70 -15.06
N VAL A 273 0.05 8.00 -13.81
CA VAL A 273 0.84 8.89 -12.92
C VAL A 273 2.24 8.32 -12.69
N LEU A 274 2.36 7.05 -12.38
CA LEU A 274 3.67 6.41 -12.16
C LEU A 274 4.51 6.36 -13.44
N ARG A 275 3.89 6.02 -14.58
CA ARG A 275 4.57 6.06 -15.88
C ARG A 275 5.10 7.46 -16.22
N ALA A 276 4.33 8.51 -15.92
CA ALA A 276 4.75 9.89 -16.13
C ALA A 276 5.93 10.29 -15.23
N ILE A 277 5.90 9.92 -13.94
CA ILE A 277 7.02 10.16 -13.01
C ILE A 277 8.28 9.40 -13.44
N ASP A 278 8.13 8.16 -13.86
CA ASP A 278 9.24 7.34 -14.36
C ASP A 278 9.82 7.87 -15.66
N SER A 279 8.97 8.35 -16.58
CA SER A 279 9.42 8.99 -17.82
C SER A 279 10.17 10.30 -17.56
N PHE A 280 9.73 11.10 -16.57
CA PHE A 280 10.48 12.25 -16.10
C PHE A 280 11.87 11.85 -15.57
N ALA A 281 11.96 10.81 -14.74
CA ALA A 281 13.22 10.30 -14.23
C ALA A 281 14.13 9.74 -15.36
N ALA A 282 13.54 9.04 -16.34
CA ALA A 282 14.24 8.55 -17.51
C ALA A 282 14.80 9.68 -18.38
N THR A 283 14.04 10.80 -18.53
CA THR A 283 14.52 11.97 -19.26
C THR A 283 15.79 12.57 -18.64
N LEU A 284 15.91 12.52 -17.31
CA LEU A 284 17.12 12.91 -16.58
C LEU A 284 18.20 11.81 -16.53
N GLY A 285 17.92 10.62 -17.07
CA GLY A 285 18.81 9.46 -17.00
C GLY A 285 19.12 8.99 -15.58
N LEU A 286 18.13 8.97 -14.68
CA LEU A 286 18.33 8.63 -13.27
C LEU A 286 18.45 7.12 -13.02
N PHE A 287 18.00 6.26 -13.93
CA PHE A 287 18.09 4.81 -13.76
C PHE A 287 19.49 4.27 -14.08
N GLY A 288 19.90 3.23 -13.35
CA GLY A 288 21.18 2.56 -13.55
C GLY A 288 22.40 3.35 -13.10
N LYS A 289 22.23 4.37 -12.26
CA LYS A 289 23.31 5.22 -11.74
C LYS A 289 23.35 5.22 -10.22
N GLU A 290 24.55 5.25 -9.65
CA GLU A 290 24.74 5.32 -8.20
C GLU A 290 24.11 6.56 -7.60
N GLY A 291 23.31 6.38 -6.55
CA GLY A 291 22.62 7.45 -5.84
C GLY A 291 21.48 8.09 -6.61
N CYS A 292 21.05 7.50 -7.73
CA CYS A 292 19.96 7.97 -8.56
C CYS A 292 18.91 6.87 -8.75
N GLY A 293 17.65 7.27 -8.96
CA GLY A 293 16.57 6.35 -9.30
C GLY A 293 15.22 6.76 -8.78
N VAL A 294 14.25 5.88 -8.98
CA VAL A 294 12.88 6.02 -8.48
C VAL A 294 12.52 4.79 -7.67
N SER A 295 12.09 4.99 -6.43
CA SER A 295 11.51 3.94 -5.58
C SER A 295 10.02 4.20 -5.40
N TYR A 296 9.18 3.33 -5.93
CA TYR A 296 7.77 3.27 -5.63
C TYR A 296 7.54 2.29 -4.48
N LEU A 297 6.69 2.66 -3.53
CA LEU A 297 6.35 1.84 -2.37
C LEU A 297 5.25 0.81 -2.73
N GLY A 298 5.50 0.01 -3.72
CA GLY A 298 4.64 -1.09 -4.11
C GLY A 298 4.98 -2.40 -3.40
N SER A 299 4.12 -3.39 -3.58
CA SER A 299 4.20 -4.70 -2.93
C SER A 299 5.00 -5.74 -3.72
N SER A 300 5.62 -5.37 -4.84
CA SER A 300 6.36 -6.32 -5.67
C SER A 300 7.50 -6.98 -4.90
N GLN A 301 7.75 -8.25 -5.22
CA GLN A 301 8.63 -9.12 -4.45
C GLN A 301 9.87 -9.55 -5.25
N GLU A 302 10.28 -8.77 -6.22
CA GLU A 302 11.51 -8.93 -7.00
C GLU A 302 11.78 -10.40 -7.41
N GLY A 303 10.78 -11.04 -8.00
CA GLY A 303 10.89 -12.39 -8.56
C GLY A 303 10.80 -13.52 -7.54
N LEU A 304 10.36 -13.31 -6.32
CA LEU A 304 10.07 -14.41 -5.41
C LEU A 304 8.83 -15.19 -5.89
N ASN A 305 9.03 -16.47 -6.16
CA ASN A 305 7.95 -17.38 -6.49
C ASN A 305 7.31 -17.95 -5.24
N SER A 306 5.97 -18.10 -5.25
CA SER A 306 5.24 -18.75 -4.18
C SER A 306 5.46 -20.29 -4.23
N PRO A 307 5.74 -20.96 -3.11
CA PRO A 307 5.84 -22.41 -3.03
C PRO A 307 4.45 -23.09 -2.97
N PHE A 308 3.39 -22.32 -2.77
CA PHE A 308 2.04 -22.86 -2.58
C PHE A 308 1.43 -23.25 -3.92
N LYS A 309 0.85 -24.47 -3.98
CA LYS A 309 0.23 -25.02 -5.19
C LYS A 309 -1.20 -24.49 -5.38
N VAL A 310 -1.29 -23.22 -5.75
CA VAL A 310 -2.59 -22.59 -6.04
C VAL A 310 -3.05 -23.02 -7.44
N VAL A 311 -4.18 -23.72 -7.52
CA VAL A 311 -4.76 -24.13 -8.80
C VAL A 311 -5.59 -22.97 -9.41
N LYS A 312 -5.87 -23.07 -10.72
CA LYS A 312 -6.68 -22.07 -11.42
C LYS A 312 -8.08 -21.99 -10.80
N SER A 313 -8.44 -20.85 -10.24
CA SER A 313 -9.72 -20.58 -9.58
C SER A 313 -10.38 -19.32 -10.15
N LYS A 314 -11.68 -19.17 -9.88
CA LYS A 314 -12.36 -17.89 -10.15
C LYS A 314 -11.69 -16.78 -9.35
N LYS A 315 -11.64 -15.58 -9.92
CA LYS A 315 -11.09 -14.40 -9.27
C LYS A 315 -12.17 -13.35 -9.06
N GLU A 316 -12.17 -12.73 -7.88
CA GLU A 316 -12.94 -11.53 -7.57
C GLU A 316 -11.99 -10.38 -7.29
N LYS A 317 -12.23 -9.23 -7.90
CA LYS A 317 -11.42 -8.04 -7.63
C LYS A 317 -11.65 -7.57 -6.19
N VAL A 318 -10.60 -7.56 -5.37
CA VAL A 318 -10.69 -7.22 -3.94
C VAL A 318 -11.38 -5.89 -3.68
N ALA A 319 -11.18 -4.91 -4.58
CA ALA A 319 -11.70 -3.56 -4.47
C ALA A 319 -13.22 -3.43 -4.64
N ILE A 320 -13.84 -4.34 -5.39
CA ILE A 320 -15.26 -4.30 -5.77
C ILE A 320 -15.95 -5.66 -5.62
N ALA A 321 -15.41 -6.54 -4.77
CA ALA A 321 -15.91 -7.90 -4.59
C ALA A 321 -17.43 -7.93 -4.38
N ASN A 322 -18.10 -8.79 -5.16
CA ASN A 322 -19.54 -8.95 -5.08
C ASN A 322 -19.90 -10.09 -4.14
N PHE A 323 -19.89 -9.82 -2.84
CA PHE A 323 -20.16 -10.81 -1.79
C PHE A 323 -21.49 -11.54 -1.95
N GLU A 324 -22.54 -10.89 -2.43
CA GLU A 324 -23.88 -11.50 -2.56
C GLU A 324 -23.96 -12.64 -3.59
N LYS A 325 -22.92 -12.86 -4.39
CA LYS A 325 -22.81 -14.03 -5.26
C LYS A 325 -22.50 -15.32 -4.50
N TYR A 326 -22.07 -15.22 -3.25
CA TYR A 326 -21.54 -16.32 -2.45
C TYR A 326 -22.47 -16.64 -1.28
N ASP A 327 -22.67 -17.92 -0.99
CA ASP A 327 -23.39 -18.35 0.22
C ASP A 327 -22.46 -18.42 1.43
N THR A 328 -21.15 -18.56 1.19
CA THR A 328 -20.11 -18.59 2.21
C THR A 328 -18.95 -17.68 1.84
N VAL A 329 -18.58 -16.79 2.76
CA VAL A 329 -17.41 -15.91 2.61
C VAL A 329 -16.45 -16.13 3.78
N PHE A 330 -15.25 -16.61 3.48
CA PHE A 330 -14.17 -16.75 4.44
C PHE A 330 -13.26 -15.52 4.36
N ILE A 331 -13.24 -14.71 5.41
CA ILE A 331 -12.50 -13.45 5.47
C ILE A 331 -11.28 -13.64 6.38
N GLN A 332 -10.09 -13.59 5.79
CA GLN A 332 -8.83 -13.77 6.48
C GLN A 332 -8.07 -12.45 6.61
N GLY A 333 -7.76 -12.05 7.85
CA GLY A 333 -6.87 -10.93 8.13
C GLY A 333 -7.26 -9.61 7.46
N SER A 334 -8.57 -9.38 7.25
CA SER A 334 -9.10 -8.24 6.51
C SER A 334 -10.32 -7.63 7.20
N ASN A 335 -10.59 -6.35 6.89
CA ASN A 335 -11.76 -5.64 7.36
C ASN A 335 -12.48 -4.93 6.20
N PRO A 336 -13.12 -5.69 5.28
CA PRO A 336 -13.77 -5.12 4.10
C PRO A 336 -14.83 -4.07 4.44
N LEU A 337 -15.56 -4.19 5.55
CA LEU A 337 -16.57 -3.21 5.98
C LEU A 337 -15.99 -1.82 6.29
N SER A 338 -14.71 -1.73 6.61
CA SER A 338 -14.04 -0.45 6.85
C SER A 338 -13.12 -0.03 5.70
N GLN A 339 -12.47 -1.01 5.03
CA GLN A 339 -11.37 -0.71 4.11
C GLN A 339 -11.76 -0.68 2.64
N MET A 340 -12.75 -1.47 2.21
CA MET A 340 -13.20 -1.39 0.82
C MET A 340 -13.85 -0.05 0.52
N PRO A 341 -13.64 0.50 -0.69
CA PRO A 341 -14.38 1.68 -1.12
C PRO A 341 -15.88 1.39 -1.17
N SER A 342 -16.69 2.43 -1.03
CA SER A 342 -18.17 2.32 -0.97
C SER A 342 -18.66 1.33 0.10
N SER A 343 -18.08 1.41 1.30
CA SER A 343 -18.31 0.40 2.37
C SER A 343 -19.78 0.22 2.77
N LYS A 344 -20.66 1.18 2.48
CA LYS A 344 -22.12 1.00 2.64
C LYS A 344 -22.67 -0.06 1.68
N ILE A 345 -22.25 -0.06 0.41
CA ILE A 345 -22.62 -1.09 -0.56
C ILE A 345 -22.04 -2.45 -0.14
N VAL A 346 -20.81 -2.44 0.38
CA VAL A 346 -20.18 -3.65 0.92
C VAL A 346 -21.00 -4.25 2.06
N GLU A 347 -21.47 -3.42 3.00
CA GLU A 347 -22.32 -3.85 4.10
C GLU A 347 -23.66 -4.45 3.60
N GLU A 348 -24.31 -3.78 2.65
CA GLU A 348 -25.55 -4.27 2.04
C GLU A 348 -25.36 -5.63 1.34
N LYS A 349 -24.28 -5.81 0.59
CA LYS A 349 -23.97 -7.08 -0.08
C LYS A 349 -23.59 -8.18 0.91
N LEU A 350 -22.75 -7.87 1.89
CA LEU A 350 -22.30 -8.83 2.90
C LEU A 350 -23.45 -9.30 3.79
N SER A 351 -24.45 -8.43 4.07
CA SER A 351 -25.63 -8.80 4.85
C SER A 351 -26.51 -9.89 4.20
N LYS A 352 -26.37 -10.14 2.90
CA LYS A 352 -27.07 -11.18 2.15
C LYS A 352 -26.34 -12.53 2.16
N VAL A 353 -25.10 -12.55 2.64
CA VAL A 353 -24.28 -13.77 2.72
C VAL A 353 -24.77 -14.62 3.90
N LYS A 354 -25.02 -15.90 3.64
CA LYS A 354 -25.53 -16.84 4.66
C LYS A 354 -24.52 -17.13 5.75
N ASN A 355 -23.26 -17.37 5.35
CA ASN A 355 -22.18 -17.73 6.26
C ASN A 355 -21.02 -16.77 6.09
N ILE A 356 -20.78 -15.93 7.08
CA ILE A 356 -19.61 -15.04 7.14
C ILE A 356 -18.67 -15.63 8.18
N ILE A 357 -17.48 -16.03 7.76
CA ILE A 357 -16.45 -16.60 8.61
C ILE A 357 -15.30 -15.60 8.68
N TYR A 358 -14.89 -15.22 9.87
CA TYR A 358 -13.77 -14.33 10.10
C TYR A 358 -12.62 -15.07 10.77
N PHE A 359 -11.45 -15.03 10.17
CA PHE A 359 -10.20 -15.54 10.73
C PHE A 359 -9.21 -14.39 10.87
N GLY A 360 -8.88 -14.01 12.10
CA GLY A 360 -8.02 -12.85 12.34
C GLY A 360 -7.67 -12.63 13.81
N ILE A 361 -6.89 -11.59 14.06
CA ILE A 361 -6.32 -11.30 15.39
C ILE A 361 -7.20 -10.36 16.20
N TYR A 362 -7.74 -9.31 15.57
CA TYR A 362 -8.42 -8.20 16.24
C TYR A 362 -9.89 -8.11 15.90
N GLU A 363 -10.68 -7.65 16.88
CA GLU A 363 -12.06 -7.26 16.64
C GLU A 363 -12.13 -6.06 15.71
N ASN A 364 -13.10 -6.10 14.81
CA ASN A 364 -13.37 -5.02 13.87
C ASN A 364 -14.82 -5.10 13.35
N GLU A 365 -15.21 -4.19 12.47
CA GLU A 365 -16.56 -4.12 11.91
C GLU A 365 -16.98 -5.42 11.22
N THR A 366 -16.02 -6.10 10.59
CA THR A 366 -16.28 -7.35 9.87
C THR A 366 -16.42 -8.54 10.83
N SER A 367 -15.54 -8.67 11.84
CA SER A 367 -15.64 -9.73 12.85
C SER A 367 -16.95 -9.63 13.64
N ALA A 368 -17.44 -8.41 13.87
CA ALA A 368 -18.71 -8.18 14.55
C ALA A 368 -19.96 -8.66 13.76
N LYS A 369 -19.83 -8.80 12.43
CA LYS A 369 -20.90 -9.32 11.55
C LYS A 369 -20.73 -10.81 11.21
N ALA A 370 -19.60 -11.42 11.57
CA ALA A 370 -19.32 -12.81 11.26
C ALA A 370 -20.18 -13.77 12.10
N SER A 371 -20.70 -14.81 11.45
CA SER A 371 -21.40 -15.93 12.12
C SER A 371 -20.43 -16.85 12.86
N LEU A 372 -19.21 -17.03 12.31
CA LEU A 372 -18.12 -17.77 12.95
C LEU A 372 -16.87 -16.88 12.98
N VAL A 373 -16.29 -16.73 14.17
CA VAL A 373 -15.01 -16.03 14.38
C VAL A 373 -13.98 -17.01 14.90
N ILE A 374 -12.83 -17.10 14.22
CA ILE A 374 -11.71 -17.96 14.60
C ILE A 374 -10.50 -17.06 14.88
N PRO A 375 -9.93 -17.09 16.09
CA PRO A 375 -8.74 -16.31 16.40
C PRO A 375 -7.50 -16.84 15.69
N ALA A 376 -6.69 -15.93 15.14
CA ALA A 376 -5.40 -16.24 14.56
C ALA A 376 -4.27 -16.01 15.55
N LYS A 377 -3.18 -16.76 15.39
CA LYS A 377 -1.93 -16.53 16.13
C LYS A 377 -1.29 -15.21 15.73
N ILE A 378 -0.67 -14.55 16.70
CA ILE A 378 0.17 -13.38 16.44
C ILE A 378 1.57 -13.83 15.96
N PHE A 379 2.33 -12.90 15.40
CA PHE A 379 3.65 -13.17 14.82
C PHE A 379 4.68 -13.75 15.78
N LEU A 380 4.52 -13.57 17.08
CA LEU A 380 5.41 -14.14 18.11
C LEU A 380 5.15 -15.64 18.35
N GLU A 381 4.02 -16.16 17.92
CA GLU A 381 3.49 -17.49 18.26
C GLU A 381 3.51 -18.46 17.06
N LYS A 382 4.06 -18.06 15.93
CA LYS A 382 4.15 -18.86 14.70
C LYS A 382 5.44 -18.56 13.94
N ASP A 383 5.85 -19.48 13.08
CA ASP A 383 6.94 -19.25 12.13
C ASP A 383 6.43 -18.56 10.87
N ASP A 384 7.20 -17.62 10.33
CA ASP A 384 6.86 -16.90 9.11
C ASP A 384 8.12 -16.29 8.47
N ILE A 385 7.96 -15.70 7.30
CA ILE A 385 8.95 -14.90 6.59
C ILE A 385 8.32 -13.60 6.13
N ARG A 386 9.09 -12.53 6.19
CA ARG A 386 8.67 -11.21 5.75
C ARG A 386 9.65 -10.58 4.77
N THR A 387 9.08 -9.89 3.79
CA THR A 387 9.74 -8.90 2.94
C THR A 387 9.27 -7.49 3.32
N SER A 388 9.84 -6.46 2.73
CA SER A 388 9.48 -5.07 2.99
C SER A 388 9.19 -4.31 1.69
N TYR A 389 8.35 -3.29 1.76
CA TYR A 389 8.17 -2.32 0.68
C TYR A 389 9.23 -1.22 0.68
N GLY A 390 9.93 -1.02 1.78
CA GLY A 390 10.84 0.10 2.01
C GLY A 390 12.32 -0.24 2.02
N HIS A 391 12.67 -1.52 1.97
CA HIS A 391 14.06 -1.98 1.95
C HIS A 391 14.20 -3.38 1.35
N ASN A 392 15.41 -3.74 0.94
CA ASN A 392 15.75 -4.99 0.27
C ASN A 392 16.23 -6.09 1.24
N TYR A 393 15.61 -6.23 2.41
CA TYR A 393 15.92 -7.29 3.36
C TYR A 393 14.74 -8.25 3.49
N MET A 394 15.01 -9.55 3.39
CA MET A 394 14.08 -10.58 3.81
C MET A 394 14.37 -10.94 5.27
N LEU A 395 13.35 -10.99 6.09
CA LEU A 395 13.46 -11.23 7.51
C LEU A 395 12.77 -12.53 7.92
N LYS A 396 13.47 -13.35 8.69
CA LYS A 396 12.87 -14.51 9.36
C LYS A 396 12.00 -14.04 10.52
N MET A 397 10.90 -14.73 10.71
CA MET A 397 9.97 -14.53 11.82
C MET A 397 9.79 -15.84 12.57
N PRO A 398 10.82 -16.32 13.30
CA PRO A 398 10.68 -17.55 14.07
C PRO A 398 9.70 -17.35 15.23
N LYS A 399 8.97 -18.41 15.57
CA LYS A 399 8.17 -18.47 16.79
C LYS A 399 9.05 -18.23 18.02
N VAL A 400 8.67 -17.29 18.87
CA VAL A 400 9.40 -16.90 20.08
C VAL A 400 8.59 -17.05 21.37
N GLU A 401 7.28 -17.26 21.26
CA GLU A 401 6.37 -17.43 22.40
C GLU A 401 5.44 -18.63 22.16
N GLU A 402 5.14 -19.36 23.24
CA GLU A 402 4.10 -20.38 23.21
C GLU A 402 2.76 -19.78 23.63
N SER A 403 1.70 -20.17 22.94
CA SER A 403 0.34 -19.72 23.25
C SER A 403 -0.68 -20.75 22.79
N ASN A 404 -1.74 -20.90 23.60
CA ASN A 404 -2.91 -21.68 23.24
C ASN A 404 -4.02 -20.83 22.61
N ILE A 405 -3.77 -19.51 22.40
CA ILE A 405 -4.73 -18.60 21.78
C ILE A 405 -4.58 -18.68 20.28
N GLY A 406 -5.68 -19.06 19.60
CA GLY A 406 -5.74 -19.08 18.16
C GLY A 406 -4.91 -20.17 17.48
N ILE A 407 -4.98 -20.20 16.16
CA ILE A 407 -4.23 -21.12 15.29
C ILE A 407 -3.49 -20.33 14.20
N SER A 408 -2.42 -20.92 13.64
CA SER A 408 -1.73 -20.31 12.49
C SER A 408 -2.48 -20.57 11.20
N GLU A 409 -2.16 -19.80 10.17
CA GLU A 409 -2.68 -20.00 8.82
C GLU A 409 -2.29 -21.39 8.29
N TYR A 410 -1.06 -21.85 8.60
CA TYR A 410 -0.59 -23.18 8.25
C TYR A 410 -1.40 -24.27 8.96
N THR A 411 -1.61 -24.15 10.27
CA THR A 411 -2.39 -25.11 11.05
C THR A 411 -3.83 -25.20 10.53
N LEU A 412 -4.45 -24.05 10.21
CA LEU A 412 -5.80 -24.03 9.64
C LEU A 412 -5.85 -24.68 8.26
N ALA A 413 -4.91 -24.32 7.37
CA ALA A 413 -4.87 -24.89 6.02
C ALA A 413 -4.60 -26.40 6.04
N ASN A 414 -3.69 -26.86 6.92
CA ASN A 414 -3.39 -28.29 7.07
C ASN A 414 -4.61 -29.08 7.55
N TYR A 415 -5.29 -28.58 8.61
CA TYR A 415 -6.54 -29.19 9.09
C TYR A 415 -7.59 -29.33 7.98
N LEU A 416 -7.82 -28.25 7.22
CA LEU A 416 -8.81 -28.26 6.13
C LEU A 416 -8.38 -29.18 4.98
N THR A 417 -7.09 -29.21 4.65
CA THR A 417 -6.55 -30.11 3.61
C THR A 417 -6.76 -31.58 3.95
N GLU A 418 -6.51 -31.95 5.21
CA GLU A 418 -6.75 -33.30 5.71
C GLU A 418 -8.25 -33.64 5.74
N GLU A 419 -9.09 -32.76 6.25
CA GLU A 419 -10.54 -32.96 6.38
C GLU A 419 -11.25 -33.12 5.02
N PHE A 420 -10.75 -32.44 3.98
CA PHE A 420 -11.30 -32.47 2.64
C PHE A 420 -10.53 -33.41 1.68
N GLU A 421 -9.62 -34.23 2.20
CA GLU A 421 -8.83 -35.21 1.43
C GLU A 421 -8.14 -34.62 0.20
N GLN A 422 -7.60 -33.37 0.35
CA GLN A 422 -6.86 -32.68 -0.72
C GLN A 422 -5.36 -33.06 -0.71
N ASP A 423 -4.61 -32.55 -1.69
CA ASP A 423 -3.17 -32.72 -1.76
C ASP A 423 -2.49 -32.17 -0.50
N SER A 424 -1.74 -33.01 0.21
CA SER A 424 -1.07 -32.65 1.45
C SER A 424 -0.16 -31.43 1.29
N LEU A 425 -0.16 -30.58 2.30
CA LEU A 425 0.79 -29.48 2.39
C LEU A 425 2.21 -30.03 2.62
N SER A 426 3.22 -29.32 2.13
CA SER A 426 4.59 -29.53 2.60
C SER A 426 4.73 -29.02 4.05
N SER A 427 5.81 -29.38 4.75
CA SER A 427 6.02 -28.88 6.11
C SER A 427 6.20 -27.35 6.12
N GLU A 428 5.83 -26.72 7.23
CA GLU A 428 6.04 -25.29 7.45
C GLU A 428 7.50 -24.89 7.26
N GLU A 429 8.43 -25.71 7.78
CA GLU A 429 9.88 -25.53 7.62
C GLU A 429 10.30 -25.56 6.14
N PHE A 430 9.70 -26.44 5.31
CA PHE A 430 9.96 -26.48 3.88
C PHE A 430 9.60 -25.17 3.20
N TYR A 431 8.44 -24.62 3.51
CA TYR A 431 7.99 -23.35 2.90
C TYR A 431 8.89 -22.18 3.28
N ILE A 432 9.27 -22.09 4.54
CA ILE A 432 10.18 -21.05 5.04
C ILE A 432 11.53 -21.15 4.33
N LYS A 433 12.10 -22.35 4.28
CA LYS A 433 13.37 -22.58 3.60
C LYS A 433 13.32 -22.28 2.11
N TYR A 434 12.22 -22.58 1.46
CA TYR A 434 12.02 -22.29 0.04
C TYR A 434 12.19 -20.79 -0.27
N TYR A 435 11.57 -19.92 0.52
CA TYR A 435 11.76 -18.47 0.38
C TYR A 435 13.18 -18.01 0.71
N GLU A 436 13.78 -18.57 1.77
CA GLU A 436 15.17 -18.27 2.12
C GLU A 436 16.16 -18.61 1.00
N ASP A 437 15.99 -19.74 0.37
CA ASP A 437 16.88 -20.19 -0.71
C ASP A 437 16.75 -19.31 -1.96
N GLN A 438 15.54 -18.90 -2.33
CA GLN A 438 15.31 -17.96 -3.43
C GLN A 438 15.91 -16.58 -3.16
N SER A 439 15.81 -16.06 -1.94
CA SER A 439 16.27 -14.71 -1.60
C SER A 439 17.78 -14.54 -1.71
N LYS A 440 18.57 -15.62 -1.68
CA LYS A 440 20.03 -15.56 -1.75
C LYS A 440 20.55 -14.96 -3.06
N ASP A 441 19.83 -15.16 -4.14
CA ASP A 441 20.21 -14.72 -5.49
C ASP A 441 19.43 -13.49 -5.97
N SER A 442 18.51 -12.96 -5.15
CA SER A 442 17.69 -11.79 -5.48
C SER A 442 18.16 -10.51 -4.78
N LEU A 443 17.69 -9.35 -5.26
CA LEU A 443 17.92 -8.05 -4.60
C LEU A 443 17.32 -7.98 -3.19
N ILE A 444 16.35 -8.83 -2.92
CA ILE A 444 15.64 -8.85 -1.63
C ILE A 444 16.49 -9.30 -0.44
N ASN A 445 17.71 -9.74 -0.66
CA ASN A 445 18.62 -10.17 0.42
C ASN A 445 19.55 -9.05 0.92
N GLY A 446 19.11 -7.80 0.87
CA GLY A 446 19.84 -6.64 1.39
C GLY A 446 21.06 -6.21 0.58
N ARG A 447 21.15 -6.61 -0.69
CA ARG A 447 22.25 -6.19 -1.57
C ARG A 447 22.13 -4.70 -1.93
N ASP A 448 23.30 -4.05 -2.01
CA ASP A 448 23.41 -2.63 -2.40
C ASP A 448 23.62 -2.48 -3.91
N ASP A 449 22.86 -3.21 -4.70
CA ASP A 449 22.95 -3.15 -6.14
C ASP A 449 22.31 -1.85 -6.68
N ILE A 450 22.92 -1.30 -7.72
CA ILE A 450 22.31 -0.21 -8.47
C ILE A 450 21.17 -0.77 -9.31
N THR A 451 19.95 -0.34 -9.01
CA THR A 451 18.75 -0.84 -9.72
C THR A 451 18.82 -0.47 -11.22
N TYR A 452 18.43 -1.39 -12.08
CA TYR A 452 18.44 -1.24 -13.55
C TYR A 452 19.81 -0.86 -14.14
N ALA A 453 20.92 -1.29 -13.52
CA ALA A 453 22.26 -0.96 -13.99
C ALA A 453 22.56 -1.49 -15.41
N ASN A 454 22.10 -2.72 -15.70
CA ASN A 454 22.35 -3.37 -16.99
C ASN A 454 21.20 -3.13 -17.98
N GLU A 455 20.00 -3.55 -17.62
CA GLU A 455 18.79 -3.51 -18.48
C GLU A 455 17.52 -3.38 -17.64
N PHE A 456 16.41 -3.08 -18.29
CA PHE A 456 15.07 -3.17 -17.72
C PHE A 456 14.50 -4.58 -17.96
N ALA A 457 13.54 -4.99 -17.14
CA ALA A 457 12.91 -6.31 -17.28
C ALA A 457 11.74 -6.31 -18.29
N THR A 458 11.88 -5.53 -19.34
CA THR A 458 10.97 -5.46 -20.49
C THR A 458 11.44 -6.40 -21.59
N ASP A 459 10.60 -6.69 -22.58
CA ASP A 459 10.88 -7.65 -23.64
C ASP A 459 12.19 -7.39 -24.40
N ASN A 460 12.57 -6.12 -24.56
CA ASN A 460 13.79 -5.71 -25.27
C ASN A 460 14.87 -5.10 -24.38
N GLY A 461 14.71 -5.19 -23.05
CA GLY A 461 15.66 -4.66 -22.07
C GLY A 461 15.70 -3.14 -21.94
N LYS A 462 14.75 -2.42 -22.57
CA LYS A 462 14.71 -0.96 -22.56
C LYS A 462 13.48 -0.44 -21.77
N PHE A 463 13.62 0.76 -21.22
CA PHE A 463 12.52 1.48 -20.58
C PHE A 463 11.50 1.94 -21.63
N LEU A 464 10.21 1.73 -21.34
CA LEU A 464 9.12 2.20 -22.18
C LEU A 464 8.63 3.55 -21.68
N LEU A 465 8.91 4.61 -22.44
CA LEU A 465 8.42 5.96 -22.17
C LEU A 465 6.90 6.03 -22.37
N ILE A 466 6.24 6.93 -21.65
CA ILE A 466 4.81 7.19 -21.86
C ILE A 466 4.62 8.01 -23.16
N ASP A 467 3.71 7.59 -24.01
CA ASP A 467 3.45 8.20 -25.32
C ASP A 467 2.09 8.90 -25.41
N GLU A 468 1.17 8.56 -24.49
CA GLU A 468 -0.15 9.19 -24.41
C GLU A 468 -0.64 9.24 -22.96
N ALA A 469 -1.56 10.13 -22.68
CA ALA A 469 -2.28 10.20 -21.42
C ALA A 469 -3.67 10.80 -21.65
N ASP A 470 -4.67 9.97 -21.53
CA ASP A 470 -6.05 10.42 -21.48
C ASP A 470 -6.40 10.84 -20.06
N ASP A 471 -7.00 12.00 -19.92
CA ASP A 471 -7.48 12.48 -18.64
C ASP A 471 -8.67 13.43 -18.81
N ASP A 472 -9.76 13.07 -18.15
CA ASP A 472 -10.92 13.94 -17.98
C ASP A 472 -10.71 14.81 -16.73
N PRO A 473 -10.50 16.11 -16.85
CA PRO A 473 -10.31 16.98 -15.70
C PRO A 473 -11.53 16.94 -14.78
N LEU A 474 -11.28 16.88 -13.47
CA LEU A 474 -12.34 16.95 -12.48
C LEU A 474 -12.99 18.34 -12.48
N GLU A 475 -14.30 18.37 -12.22
CA GLU A 475 -15.05 19.61 -12.00
C GLU A 475 -14.43 20.43 -10.87
N ASP A 476 -14.50 21.76 -10.99
CA ASP A 476 -13.86 22.68 -10.04
C ASP A 476 -14.74 22.96 -8.79
N ASP A 477 -15.96 22.43 -8.72
CA ASP A 477 -16.88 22.62 -7.59
C ASP A 477 -16.57 21.70 -6.40
N GLY A 478 -16.94 22.11 -5.19
CA GLY A 478 -16.75 21.34 -3.95
C GLY A 478 -15.26 21.14 -3.56
N TYR A 479 -15.07 20.37 -2.49
CA TYR A 479 -13.73 20.06 -1.95
C TYR A 479 -13.24 18.71 -2.44
N PHE A 480 -11.95 18.60 -2.74
CA PHE A 480 -11.32 17.30 -2.98
C PHE A 480 -11.21 16.51 -1.68
N LEU A 481 -11.64 15.25 -1.69
CA LEU A 481 -11.34 14.32 -0.60
C LEU A 481 -9.91 13.80 -0.75
N VAL A 482 -9.08 13.99 0.25
CA VAL A 482 -7.78 13.34 0.36
C VAL A 482 -7.80 12.33 1.49
N THR A 483 -7.43 11.08 1.21
CA THR A 483 -7.27 10.02 2.19
C THR A 483 -5.79 9.70 2.39
N ALA A 484 -5.20 10.22 3.45
CA ALA A 484 -3.79 9.98 3.78
C ALA A 484 -3.65 8.92 4.88
N LYS A 485 -2.44 8.37 5.05
CA LYS A 485 -2.12 7.50 6.18
C LYS A 485 -1.94 8.32 7.46
N SER A 486 -2.45 7.82 8.58
CA SER A 486 -2.31 8.43 9.91
C SER A 486 -1.05 7.94 10.61
N SER A 487 -0.49 8.76 11.51
CA SER A 487 0.53 8.32 12.47
C SER A 487 -0.08 7.62 13.71
N LYS A 488 -1.40 7.62 13.88
CA LYS A 488 -2.12 7.05 15.03
C LYS A 488 -2.77 5.70 14.74
N SER A 489 -3.05 5.42 13.46
CA SER A 489 -3.66 4.17 13.01
C SER A 489 -2.92 3.60 11.82
N LEU A 490 -2.99 2.27 11.68
CA LEU A 490 -2.51 1.57 10.50
C LEU A 490 -3.72 0.93 9.82
N ASN A 491 -4.13 1.46 8.68
CA ASN A 491 -5.38 1.08 8.02
C ASN A 491 -6.56 1.17 9.03
N SER A 492 -7.34 0.10 9.23
CA SER A 492 -8.41 0.06 10.23
C SER A 492 -8.00 -0.48 11.60
N GLN A 493 -6.69 -0.58 11.87
CA GLN A 493 -6.14 -1.08 13.13
C GLN A 493 -5.69 0.06 14.05
N PHE A 494 -5.61 -0.23 15.36
CA PHE A 494 -5.13 0.65 16.42
C PHE A 494 -6.05 1.86 16.67
N ARG A 495 -5.48 3.00 17.05
CA ARG A 495 -6.24 4.19 17.46
C ARG A 495 -6.70 4.99 16.25
N ARG A 496 -7.89 4.67 15.75
CA ARG A 496 -8.51 5.42 14.65
C ARG A 496 -9.10 6.74 15.13
N GLU A 497 -9.01 7.75 14.26
CA GLU A 497 -9.68 9.03 14.48
C GLU A 497 -11.11 9.01 13.91
N THR A 498 -11.97 9.93 14.38
CA THR A 498 -13.34 10.13 13.88
C THR A 498 -13.48 11.49 13.20
N LYS A 499 -12.37 12.14 12.87
CA LYS A 499 -12.31 13.52 12.43
C LYS A 499 -12.19 13.65 10.91
N ALA A 500 -12.82 14.71 10.40
CA ALA A 500 -12.52 15.29 9.10
C ALA A 500 -11.79 16.62 9.32
N TYR A 501 -10.68 16.83 8.60
CA TYR A 501 -9.87 18.03 8.71
C TYR A 501 -10.16 18.95 7.54
N PHE A 502 -10.42 20.21 7.88
CA PHE A 502 -10.79 21.26 6.93
C PHE A 502 -9.71 22.32 6.82
N PRO A 503 -9.62 23.02 5.69
CA PRO A 503 -8.78 24.20 5.57
C PRO A 503 -9.35 25.35 6.44
N ALA A 504 -8.50 26.29 6.83
CA ALA A 504 -8.86 27.38 7.73
C ALA A 504 -10.01 28.27 7.21
N ASN A 505 -10.15 28.38 5.90
CA ASN A 505 -11.18 29.18 5.23
C ASN A 505 -12.57 28.47 5.09
N ALA A 506 -12.69 27.21 5.51
CA ALA A 506 -13.94 26.44 5.36
C ALA A 506 -15.11 26.91 6.24
N GLY A 507 -14.85 27.77 7.23
CA GLY A 507 -15.89 28.33 8.11
C GLY A 507 -16.44 27.36 9.17
N VAL A 508 -15.84 26.17 9.33
CA VAL A 508 -16.26 25.17 10.33
C VAL A 508 -15.70 25.50 11.72
N LYS A 509 -16.37 25.01 12.76
CA LYS A 509 -15.87 25.09 14.13
C LYS A 509 -15.27 23.76 14.57
N VAL A 510 -14.10 23.81 15.23
CA VAL A 510 -13.47 22.61 15.81
C VAL A 510 -14.42 21.92 16.78
N GLY A 511 -14.56 20.60 16.66
CA GLY A 511 -15.47 19.78 17.46
C GLY A 511 -16.94 19.77 16.96
N GLN A 512 -17.28 20.51 15.92
CA GLN A 512 -18.61 20.50 15.33
C GLN A 512 -18.83 19.16 14.59
N SER A 513 -20.00 18.53 14.78
CA SER A 513 -20.43 17.42 13.92
C SER A 513 -20.87 17.97 12.57
N ILE A 514 -20.23 17.48 11.50
CA ILE A 514 -20.52 17.89 10.13
C ILE A 514 -20.86 16.67 9.28
N ARG A 515 -21.95 16.77 8.53
CA ARG A 515 -22.32 15.79 7.52
C ARG A 515 -21.67 16.13 6.20
N LEU A 516 -20.76 15.26 5.77
CA LEU A 516 -20.11 15.32 4.46
C LEU A 516 -20.89 14.47 3.46
N LYS A 517 -21.01 14.97 2.24
CA LYS A 517 -21.72 14.32 1.14
C LYS A 517 -20.85 14.27 -0.11
N SER A 518 -20.84 13.13 -0.77
CA SER A 518 -20.32 12.93 -2.14
C SER A 518 -21.44 12.42 -3.04
N LYS A 519 -21.15 12.25 -4.33
CA LYS A 519 -22.10 11.57 -5.23
C LYS A 519 -22.32 10.08 -4.89
N TYR A 520 -21.50 9.50 -4.04
CA TYR A 520 -21.54 8.08 -3.66
C TYR A 520 -22.25 7.81 -2.34
N GLY A 521 -22.32 8.79 -1.45
CA GLY A 521 -22.98 8.67 -0.17
C GLY A 521 -22.66 9.82 0.78
N GLU A 522 -23.02 9.62 2.05
CA GLU A 522 -22.84 10.62 3.09
C GLU A 522 -22.41 9.98 4.41
N ALA A 523 -21.66 10.72 5.23
CA ALA A 523 -21.25 10.32 6.56
C ALA A 523 -21.03 11.55 7.46
N GLU A 524 -21.12 11.34 8.79
CA GLU A 524 -20.86 12.39 9.78
C GLU A 524 -19.47 12.25 10.38
N PHE A 525 -18.80 13.39 10.58
CA PHE A 525 -17.48 13.48 11.18
C PHE A 525 -17.40 14.66 12.15
N GLU A 526 -16.55 14.54 13.14
CA GLU A 526 -16.13 15.68 13.95
C GLU A 526 -15.18 16.56 13.14
N ALA A 527 -15.47 17.85 13.02
CA ALA A 527 -14.63 18.79 12.29
C ALA A 527 -13.38 19.18 13.09
N ASP A 528 -12.25 19.26 12.42
CA ASP A 528 -11.03 19.86 12.94
C ASP A 528 -10.37 20.70 11.83
N ILE A 529 -9.42 21.56 12.18
CA ILE A 529 -8.71 22.42 11.22
C ILE A 529 -7.30 21.89 11.03
N HIS A 530 -6.81 21.90 9.78
CA HIS A 530 -5.44 21.58 9.45
C HIS A 530 -4.82 22.65 8.56
N ASP A 531 -3.91 23.46 9.13
CA ASP A 531 -3.31 24.64 8.49
C ASP A 531 -2.47 24.34 7.23
N GLY A 532 -2.13 23.08 7.01
CA GLY A 532 -1.36 22.65 5.84
C GLY A 532 -2.22 22.16 4.66
N LEU A 533 -3.56 22.24 4.76
CA LEU A 533 -4.42 21.89 3.65
C LEU A 533 -4.51 23.02 2.63
N ARG A 534 -4.75 22.63 1.38
CA ARG A 534 -5.20 23.55 0.33
C ARG A 534 -6.63 24.00 0.64
N ASP A 535 -6.98 25.18 0.16
CA ASP A 535 -8.30 25.80 0.37
C ASP A 535 -9.47 25.00 -0.25
N ASP A 536 -9.17 24.12 -1.20
CA ASP A 536 -10.10 23.27 -1.95
C ASP A 536 -10.09 21.79 -1.50
N THR A 537 -9.54 21.46 -0.32
CA THR A 537 -9.28 20.08 0.09
C THR A 537 -9.78 19.78 1.50
N ILE A 538 -10.40 18.60 1.68
CA ILE A 538 -10.74 18.01 2.99
C ILE A 538 -9.91 16.74 3.17
N LEU A 539 -9.25 16.61 4.32
CA LEU A 539 -8.49 15.43 4.70
C LEU A 539 -9.30 14.56 5.67
N ILE A 540 -9.45 13.28 5.33
CA ILE A 540 -9.92 12.26 6.27
C ILE A 540 -8.91 11.11 6.23
N TYR A 541 -8.30 10.78 7.37
CA TYR A 541 -7.29 9.72 7.39
C TYR A 541 -7.87 8.35 7.01
N SER A 542 -7.10 7.60 6.24
CA SER A 542 -7.44 6.22 5.85
C SER A 542 -7.69 5.37 7.09
N GLY A 543 -8.78 4.60 7.09
CA GLY A 543 -9.22 3.81 8.23
C GLY A 543 -10.12 4.55 9.24
N THR A 544 -10.33 5.86 9.09
CA THR A 544 -11.38 6.57 9.83
C THR A 544 -12.73 5.89 9.56
N PRO A 545 -13.52 5.55 10.60
CA PRO A 545 -14.84 4.95 10.42
C PRO A 545 -15.69 5.75 9.43
N ASN A 546 -16.38 5.06 8.54
CA ASN A 546 -17.30 5.61 7.55
C ASN A 546 -16.69 6.50 6.45
N VAL A 547 -15.35 6.71 6.41
CA VAL A 547 -14.74 7.50 5.31
C VAL A 547 -15.07 6.89 3.94
N ASN A 548 -15.13 5.57 3.86
CA ASN A 548 -15.41 4.86 2.62
C ASN A 548 -16.89 4.81 2.22
N TYR A 549 -17.80 5.40 3.01
CA TYR A 549 -19.17 5.72 2.55
C TYR A 549 -19.16 6.82 1.48
N LEU A 550 -18.09 7.64 1.46
CA LEU A 550 -17.93 8.74 0.53
C LEU A 550 -17.23 8.34 -0.77
N THR A 551 -16.63 7.15 -0.86
CA THR A 551 -15.75 6.73 -1.96
C THR A 551 -16.49 5.88 -3.01
N PRO A 552 -16.00 5.82 -4.27
CA PRO A 552 -16.67 5.11 -5.36
C PRO A 552 -16.53 3.60 -5.27
N ASN A 553 -17.56 2.83 -5.69
CA ASN A 553 -17.48 1.40 -5.88
C ASN A 553 -16.89 1.06 -7.26
N ARG A 554 -15.63 1.42 -7.48
CA ARG A 554 -14.93 1.11 -8.73
C ARG A 554 -13.43 0.94 -8.52
N THR A 555 -12.77 0.32 -9.49
CA THR A 555 -11.32 0.24 -9.60
C THR A 555 -10.78 1.46 -10.36
N ASP A 556 -9.46 1.65 -10.35
CA ASP A 556 -8.72 2.46 -11.30
C ASP A 556 -8.89 1.95 -12.74
N ASP A 557 -8.37 2.67 -13.72
CA ASP A 557 -8.56 2.33 -15.13
C ASP A 557 -7.79 1.07 -15.56
N SER A 558 -6.70 0.71 -14.89
CA SER A 558 -6.05 -0.60 -15.06
C SER A 558 -6.91 -1.77 -14.54
N GLY A 559 -7.88 -1.47 -13.69
CA GLY A 559 -8.78 -2.46 -13.11
C GLY A 559 -8.17 -3.28 -11.97
N THR A 560 -7.01 -2.92 -11.45
CA THR A 560 -6.25 -3.69 -10.47
C THR A 560 -6.35 -3.16 -9.05
N ASN A 561 -6.66 -1.87 -8.86
CA ASN A 561 -6.61 -1.21 -7.57
C ASN A 561 -7.93 -0.56 -7.15
N ALA A 562 -8.11 -0.41 -5.84
CA ALA A 562 -9.21 0.37 -5.27
C ALA A 562 -8.99 1.86 -5.47
N MET A 563 -10.03 2.57 -5.87
CA MET A 563 -10.02 4.02 -6.02
C MET A 563 -10.62 4.69 -4.77
N TYR A 564 -9.85 5.55 -4.11
CA TYR A 564 -10.27 6.23 -2.88
C TYR A 564 -10.33 7.74 -3.01
N GLN A 565 -9.72 8.28 -4.01
CA GLN A 565 -9.67 9.72 -4.29
C GLN A 565 -10.43 10.02 -5.59
N GLU A 566 -10.33 11.21 -6.11
CA GLU A 566 -11.16 11.66 -7.22
C GLU A 566 -12.64 11.83 -6.81
N VAL A 567 -12.81 12.26 -5.56
CA VAL A 567 -14.11 12.44 -4.93
C VAL A 567 -14.29 13.91 -4.55
N LYS A 568 -15.43 14.47 -4.94
CA LYS A 568 -15.86 15.81 -4.51
C LYS A 568 -16.76 15.72 -3.30
N ILE A 569 -16.46 16.53 -2.30
CA ILE A 569 -17.18 16.61 -1.04
C ILE A 569 -17.89 17.96 -0.93
N PHE A 570 -19.13 17.88 -0.47
CA PHE A 570 -20.00 19.00 -0.15
C PHE A 570 -20.46 18.90 1.29
N PHE A 571 -20.69 20.04 1.94
CA PHE A 571 -21.29 20.12 3.25
C PHE A 571 -22.02 21.45 3.42
N THR A 572 -22.91 21.52 4.40
CA THR A 572 -23.55 22.75 4.86
C THR A 572 -23.18 22.99 6.31
N LEU A 573 -22.92 24.26 6.66
CA LEU A 573 -22.58 24.69 8.02
C LEU A 573 -23.76 24.66 8.96
#